data_84be0e9c0e1123a7ec889e3a6adb743b
#
_entry.id   84be0e9c0e1123a7ec889e3a6adb743b
#
_cell.length_a   1.000
_cell.length_b   1.000
_cell.length_c   1.000
_cell.angle_alpha   90.00
_cell.angle_beta   90.00
_cell.angle_gamma   90.00
#
_symmetry.space_group_name_H-M   'P 1'
#
loop_
_entity.id
_entity.type
_entity.pdbx_description
1 polymer ?
#
loop_
_entity_poly.entity_id
_entity_poly.type
_entity_poly.pdbx_seq_one_letter_code
_entity_poly.pdbx_strand_id
1 'polypeptide(L)'
;QRALSRRSYQFPKNVKCEIVNFNQDFSLNHADHFFICLGYPLELFDLIYMRAKIKPEFEKIDYALVVKLAKMAFDAGIKNISVISSVMANKNSLNHYLKIKGEMEEEIKKIPFEKINIFRPSHLLGEREKSIGYDVQIFETATNIFGKFLPPQLKDIKNVEAKTLAKN
;
A
#
# COMPACT_ATOMS: atom_id res chain seq x y z
N GLN A 1 10.21 10.92 -14.39
CA GLN A 1 9.84 9.98 -13.31
C GLN A 1 10.35 8.57 -13.64
N ARG A 2 10.60 7.75 -12.61
CA ARG A 2 10.99 6.32 -12.75
C ARG A 2 10.02 5.48 -11.95
N ALA A 3 9.63 4.34 -12.52
CA ALA A 3 8.83 3.33 -11.86
C ALA A 3 9.63 2.01 -11.81
N LEU A 4 9.77 1.43 -10.63
CA LEU A 4 10.35 0.11 -10.42
C LEU A 4 9.22 -0.92 -10.36
N SER A 5 9.29 -1.94 -11.17
CA SER A 5 8.24 -2.96 -11.24
C SER A 5 8.83 -4.36 -11.46
N ARG A 6 8.10 -5.38 -11.01
CA ARG A 6 8.44 -6.79 -11.31
C ARG A 6 8.11 -7.19 -12.75
N ARG A 7 7.21 -6.45 -13.39
CA ARG A 7 6.70 -6.73 -14.74
C ARG A 7 6.68 -5.45 -15.55
N SER A 8 6.71 -5.58 -16.87
CA SER A 8 6.49 -4.46 -17.76
C SER A 8 5.04 -3.99 -17.68
N TYR A 9 4.85 -2.69 -17.54
CA TYR A 9 3.57 -2.01 -17.63
C TYR A 9 3.66 -0.85 -18.61
N GLN A 10 2.54 -0.51 -19.22
CA GLN A 10 2.42 0.71 -20.01
C GLN A 10 2.23 1.91 -19.09
N PHE A 11 3.29 2.65 -18.87
CA PHE A 11 3.26 3.91 -18.15
C PHE A 11 3.08 5.09 -19.12
N PRO A 12 2.64 6.26 -18.65
CA PRO A 12 2.69 7.49 -19.43
C PRO A 12 4.09 7.76 -19.98
N LYS A 13 4.19 8.45 -21.14
CA LYS A 13 5.46 8.67 -21.85
C LYS A 13 6.58 9.31 -21.00
N ASN A 14 6.22 10.05 -19.95
CA ASN A 14 7.16 10.70 -19.03
C ASN A 14 7.64 9.80 -17.86
N VAL A 15 7.22 8.53 -17.82
CA VAL A 15 7.62 7.57 -16.77
C VAL A 15 8.44 6.45 -17.39
N LYS A 16 9.70 6.33 -17.00
CA LYS A 16 10.56 5.22 -17.39
C LYS A 16 10.32 4.03 -16.45
N CYS A 17 9.83 2.93 -17.00
CA CYS A 17 9.69 1.66 -16.27
C CYS A 17 11.02 0.90 -16.28
N GLU A 18 11.45 0.47 -15.10
CA GLU A 18 12.60 -0.40 -14.91
C GLU A 18 12.13 -1.70 -14.24
N ILE A 19 12.46 -2.83 -14.86
CA ILE A 19 12.09 -4.15 -14.34
C ILE A 19 13.15 -4.57 -13.33
N VAL A 20 12.72 -4.82 -12.09
CA VAL A 20 13.59 -5.16 -10.96
C VAL A 20 13.13 -6.47 -10.31
N ASN A 21 14.10 -7.32 -9.98
CA ASN A 21 13.85 -8.47 -9.13
C ASN A 21 14.05 -8.10 -7.66
N PHE A 22 12.97 -7.85 -6.93
CA PHE A 22 13.01 -7.46 -5.51
C PHE A 22 13.57 -8.53 -4.56
N ASN A 23 13.77 -9.77 -5.03
CA ASN A 23 14.43 -10.83 -4.26
C ASN A 23 15.96 -10.78 -4.38
N GLN A 24 16.50 -9.98 -5.29
CA GLN A 24 17.93 -9.77 -5.47
C GLN A 24 18.34 -8.39 -4.96
N ASP A 25 19.64 -8.19 -4.83
CA ASP A 25 20.16 -6.87 -4.50
C ASP A 25 20.16 -5.99 -5.76
N PHE A 26 19.71 -4.77 -5.59
CA PHE A 26 19.73 -3.72 -6.61
C PHE A 26 19.97 -2.38 -5.92
N SER A 27 20.45 -1.41 -6.66
CA SER A 27 20.67 -0.06 -6.15
C SER A 27 19.53 0.87 -6.55
N LEU A 28 19.19 1.78 -5.65
CA LEU A 28 18.32 2.91 -5.97
C LEU A 28 19.17 4.11 -6.38
N ASN A 29 18.75 4.81 -7.43
CA ASN A 29 19.35 6.09 -7.74
C ASN A 29 18.73 7.18 -6.88
N HIS A 30 19.47 8.25 -6.68
CA HIS A 30 18.98 9.43 -5.99
C HIS A 30 17.69 9.97 -6.66
N ALA A 31 16.75 10.39 -5.83
CA ALA A 31 15.50 11.03 -6.23
C ALA A 31 15.03 11.98 -5.12
N ASP A 32 14.23 12.96 -5.45
CA ASP A 32 13.68 13.92 -4.47
C ASP A 32 12.64 13.27 -3.56
N HIS A 33 11.95 12.24 -4.09
CA HIS A 33 10.85 11.58 -3.40
C HIS A 33 10.72 10.11 -3.84
N PHE A 34 10.48 9.22 -2.90
CA PHE A 34 10.26 7.80 -3.16
C PHE A 34 8.84 7.38 -2.75
N PHE A 35 8.10 6.77 -3.67
CA PHE A 35 6.76 6.27 -3.42
C PHE A 35 6.76 4.74 -3.37
N ILE A 36 6.26 4.16 -2.28
CA ILE A 36 6.09 2.72 -2.14
C ILE A 36 4.60 2.38 -2.21
N CYS A 37 4.21 1.79 -3.35
CA CYS A 37 2.84 1.38 -3.65
C CYS A 37 2.74 -0.14 -3.81
N LEU A 38 3.43 -0.88 -2.94
CA LEU A 38 3.42 -2.34 -2.94
C LEU A 38 2.29 -2.89 -2.08
N GLY A 39 1.80 -4.06 -2.44
CA GLY A 39 0.84 -4.80 -1.65
C GLY A 39 0.63 -6.21 -2.20
N TYR A 40 0.38 -7.16 -1.32
CA TYR A 40 -0.03 -8.50 -1.67
C TYR A 40 -1.50 -8.48 -2.11
N PRO A 41 -1.87 -9.15 -3.23
CA PRO A 41 -3.25 -9.21 -3.67
C PRO A 41 -4.08 -10.07 -2.71
N LEU A 42 -4.93 -9.43 -1.90
CA LEU A 42 -5.82 -10.07 -0.95
C LEU A 42 -7.26 -10.10 -1.46
N GLU A 43 -7.98 -11.16 -1.14
CA GLU A 43 -9.43 -11.23 -1.24
C GLU A 43 -10.08 -10.53 -0.03
N LEU A 44 -11.34 -10.13 -0.16
CA LEU A 44 -12.04 -9.43 0.94
C LEU A 44 -12.04 -10.25 2.23
N PHE A 45 -12.23 -11.57 2.12
CA PHE A 45 -12.21 -12.47 3.28
C PHE A 45 -10.87 -12.45 4.02
N ASP A 46 -9.74 -12.35 3.29
CA ASP A 46 -8.40 -12.31 3.88
C ASP A 46 -8.14 -11.02 4.67
N LEU A 47 -8.85 -9.93 4.37
CA LEU A 47 -8.78 -8.68 5.15
C LEU A 47 -9.41 -8.85 6.54
N ILE A 48 -10.44 -9.70 6.67
CA ILE A 48 -11.13 -9.98 7.92
C ILE A 48 -10.41 -11.12 8.67
N TYR A 49 -10.18 -12.22 7.97
CA TYR A 49 -9.53 -13.40 8.49
C TYR A 49 -8.51 -13.97 7.51
N MET A 50 -7.25 -13.65 7.74
CA MET A 50 -6.18 -14.07 6.84
C MET A 50 -5.86 -15.57 7.01
N ARG A 51 -6.01 -16.31 5.91
CA ARG A 51 -5.67 -17.74 5.84
C ARG A 51 -4.19 -17.96 6.17
N ALA A 52 -3.86 -18.98 6.98
CA ALA A 52 -2.50 -19.24 7.45
C ALA A 52 -1.48 -19.36 6.31
N LYS A 53 -1.86 -19.96 5.18
CA LYS A 53 -0.99 -20.15 4.01
C LYS A 53 -0.57 -18.85 3.31
N ILE A 54 -1.33 -17.76 3.50
CA ILE A 54 -1.08 -16.46 2.84
C ILE A 54 -0.20 -15.57 3.71
N LYS A 55 -0.27 -15.73 5.03
CA LYS A 55 0.43 -14.86 6.00
C LYS A 55 1.91 -14.65 5.67
N PRO A 56 2.73 -15.68 5.41
CA PRO A 56 4.16 -15.48 5.15
C PRO A 56 4.44 -14.61 3.93
N GLU A 57 3.73 -14.81 2.83
CA GLU A 57 3.93 -14.01 1.61
C GLU A 57 3.38 -12.58 1.77
N PHE A 58 2.28 -12.43 2.51
CA PHE A 58 1.76 -11.10 2.87
C PHE A 58 2.77 -10.33 3.72
N GLU A 59 3.29 -10.90 4.80
CA GLU A 59 4.30 -10.28 5.66
C GLU A 59 5.58 -9.94 4.88
N LYS A 60 6.00 -10.84 3.99
CA LYS A 60 7.17 -10.63 3.14
C LYS A 60 7.01 -9.41 2.23
N ILE A 61 5.82 -9.20 1.65
CA ILE A 61 5.58 -8.12 0.69
C ILE A 61 5.16 -6.83 1.40
N ASP A 62 4.16 -6.89 2.30
CA ASP A 62 3.53 -5.72 2.90
C ASP A 62 4.29 -5.17 4.12
N TYR A 63 5.25 -5.93 4.64
CA TYR A 63 6.12 -5.49 5.73
C TYR A 63 7.60 -5.53 5.31
N ALA A 64 8.19 -6.72 5.14
CA ALA A 64 9.63 -6.86 5.01
C ALA A 64 10.18 -6.15 3.77
N LEU A 65 9.53 -6.29 2.60
CA LEU A 65 9.95 -5.63 1.38
C LEU A 65 9.76 -4.11 1.45
N VAL A 66 8.64 -3.64 2.01
CA VAL A 66 8.38 -2.20 2.16
C VAL A 66 9.44 -1.56 3.05
N VAL A 67 9.75 -2.17 4.20
CA VAL A 67 10.80 -1.68 5.12
C VAL A 67 12.18 -1.75 4.47
N LYS A 68 12.52 -2.83 3.75
CA LYS A 68 13.77 -2.95 2.98
C LYS A 68 13.90 -1.78 2.00
N LEU A 69 12.88 -1.53 1.20
CA LEU A 69 12.90 -0.46 0.19
C LEU A 69 13.00 0.94 0.82
N ALA A 70 12.34 1.16 1.95
CA ALA A 70 12.46 2.42 2.67
C ALA A 70 13.91 2.65 3.18
N LYS A 71 14.55 1.63 3.75
CA LYS A 71 15.97 1.71 4.15
C LYS A 71 16.87 1.98 2.95
N MET A 72 16.71 1.24 1.85
CA MET A 72 17.47 1.46 0.62
C MET A 72 17.29 2.88 0.07
N ALA A 73 16.08 3.44 0.13
CA ALA A 73 15.82 4.80 -0.29
C ALA A 73 16.55 5.83 0.58
N PHE A 74 16.55 5.62 1.88
CA PHE A 74 17.30 6.45 2.83
C PHE A 74 18.81 6.38 2.57
N ASP A 75 19.35 5.17 2.39
CA ASP A 75 20.79 4.94 2.10
C ASP A 75 21.21 5.56 0.75
N ALA A 76 20.29 5.66 -0.21
CA ALA A 76 20.48 6.36 -1.48
C ALA A 76 20.39 7.89 -1.38
N GLY A 77 20.23 8.45 -0.16
CA GLY A 77 20.13 9.88 0.09
C GLY A 77 18.78 10.52 -0.25
N ILE A 78 17.73 9.69 -0.41
CA ILE A 78 16.37 10.19 -0.64
C ILE A 78 15.80 10.69 0.70
N LYS A 79 15.31 11.91 0.70
CA LYS A 79 14.88 12.60 1.92
C LYS A 79 13.37 12.47 2.22
N ASN A 80 12.57 12.24 1.19
CA ASN A 80 11.12 12.22 1.31
C ASN A 80 10.57 10.86 0.87
N ILE A 81 9.68 10.29 1.68
CA ILE A 81 9.04 9.01 1.37
C ILE A 81 7.52 9.08 1.52
N SER A 82 6.83 8.38 0.64
CA SER A 82 5.39 8.16 0.72
C SER A 82 5.08 6.67 0.64
N VAL A 83 4.25 6.19 1.54
CA VAL A 83 3.91 4.76 1.66
C VAL A 83 2.41 4.57 1.72
N ILE A 84 1.91 3.56 1.01
CA ILE A 84 0.52 3.14 1.10
C ILE A 84 0.38 2.12 2.24
N SER A 85 -0.44 2.47 3.21
CA SER A 85 -0.85 1.62 4.32
C SER A 85 -2.34 1.27 4.24
N SER A 86 -3.05 1.22 5.34
CA SER A 86 -4.48 0.95 5.40
C SER A 86 -5.15 1.77 6.49
N VAL A 87 -6.40 2.15 6.28
CA VAL A 87 -7.26 2.66 7.35
C VAL A 87 -7.27 1.65 8.50
N MET A 88 -7.32 2.14 9.73
CA MET A 88 -7.29 1.34 10.97
C MET A 88 -5.99 0.52 11.19
N ALA A 89 -4.93 0.74 10.42
CA ALA A 89 -3.63 0.11 10.66
C ALA A 89 -3.17 0.39 12.09
N ASN A 90 -2.88 -0.68 12.85
CA ASN A 90 -2.50 -0.58 14.26
C ASN A 90 -1.70 -1.82 14.67
N LYS A 91 -0.46 -1.63 15.15
CA LYS A 91 0.42 -2.72 15.59
C LYS A 91 -0.16 -3.61 16.71
N ASN A 92 -1.11 -3.08 17.47
CA ASN A 92 -1.77 -3.80 18.56
C ASN A 92 -3.10 -4.45 18.13
N SER A 93 -3.44 -4.41 16.83
CA SER A 93 -4.67 -5.01 16.31
C SER A 93 -4.65 -6.53 16.46
N LEU A 94 -5.82 -7.11 16.81
CA LEU A 94 -6.03 -8.55 16.76
C LEU A 94 -6.19 -9.05 15.31
N ASN A 95 -6.59 -8.18 14.40
CA ASN A 95 -6.65 -8.49 12.98
C ASN A 95 -5.22 -8.48 12.39
N HIS A 96 -4.82 -9.62 11.80
CA HIS A 96 -3.45 -9.80 11.31
C HIS A 96 -3.06 -8.81 10.21
N TYR A 97 -3.97 -8.50 9.27
CA TYR A 97 -3.74 -7.52 8.21
C TYR A 97 -3.44 -6.13 8.79
N LEU A 98 -4.29 -5.64 9.69
CA LEU A 98 -4.15 -4.33 10.32
C LEU A 98 -2.91 -4.24 11.22
N LYS A 99 -2.58 -5.35 11.90
CA LYS A 99 -1.39 -5.46 12.73
C LYS A 99 -0.12 -5.28 11.90
N ILE A 100 0.05 -6.06 10.83
CA ILE A 100 1.22 -6.01 9.95
C ILE A 100 1.37 -4.64 9.30
N LYS A 101 0.27 -4.03 8.83
CA LYS A 101 0.31 -2.64 8.33
C LYS A 101 0.75 -1.64 9.39
N GLY A 102 0.26 -1.77 10.63
CA GLY A 102 0.68 -0.93 11.74
C GLY A 102 2.15 -1.13 12.13
N GLU A 103 2.65 -2.36 12.15
CA GLU A 103 4.06 -2.66 12.40
C GLU A 103 4.97 -2.07 11.32
N MET A 104 4.58 -2.20 10.06
CA MET A 104 5.28 -1.59 8.93
C MET A 104 5.40 -0.08 9.08
N GLU A 105 4.32 0.61 9.44
CA GLU A 105 4.35 2.06 9.66
C GLU A 105 5.30 2.47 10.79
N GLU A 106 5.31 1.73 11.89
CA GLU A 106 6.21 2.01 13.01
C GLU A 106 7.68 1.82 12.63
N GLU A 107 8.01 0.80 11.81
CA GLU A 107 9.38 0.62 11.33
C GLU A 107 9.81 1.76 10.39
N ILE A 108 8.94 2.23 9.50
CA ILE A 108 9.25 3.34 8.61
C ILE A 108 9.47 4.64 9.39
N LYS A 109 8.68 4.91 10.43
CA LYS A 109 8.84 6.10 11.28
C LYS A 109 10.18 6.16 12.02
N LYS A 110 10.85 5.03 12.22
CA LYS A 110 12.19 4.97 12.84
C LYS A 110 13.30 5.41 11.88
N ILE A 111 13.06 5.41 10.57
CA ILE A 111 14.03 5.84 9.57
C ILE A 111 13.99 7.37 9.51
N PRO A 112 15.13 8.06 9.65
CA PRO A 112 15.15 9.51 9.82
C PRO A 112 15.03 10.29 8.49
N PHE A 113 13.95 10.04 7.74
CA PHE A 113 13.59 10.85 6.59
C PHE A 113 13.21 12.26 7.02
N GLU A 114 13.45 13.25 6.17
CA GLU A 114 12.98 14.62 6.40
C GLU A 114 11.44 14.71 6.35
N LYS A 115 10.81 13.91 5.47
CA LYS A 115 9.35 13.85 5.35
C LYS A 115 8.88 12.41 5.11
N ILE A 116 7.93 11.97 5.95
CA ILE A 116 7.25 10.67 5.83
C ILE A 116 5.76 10.94 5.64
N ASN A 117 5.20 10.51 4.51
CA ASN A 117 3.77 10.52 4.27
C ASN A 117 3.26 9.08 4.30
N ILE A 118 2.30 8.80 5.17
CA ILE A 118 1.64 7.50 5.25
C ILE A 118 0.18 7.68 4.83
N PHE A 119 -0.15 7.14 3.66
CA PHE A 119 -1.51 7.16 3.15
C PHE A 119 -2.26 5.94 3.66
N ARG A 120 -3.36 6.15 4.35
CA ARG A 120 -4.23 5.11 4.92
C ARG A 120 -5.58 5.07 4.18
N PRO A 121 -5.62 4.63 2.92
CA PRO A 121 -6.89 4.50 2.22
C PRO A 121 -7.73 3.40 2.88
N SER A 122 -9.05 3.54 2.77
CA SER A 122 -9.97 2.46 3.08
C SER A 122 -9.95 1.44 1.93
N HIS A 123 -11.00 1.37 1.14
CA HIS A 123 -11.03 0.57 -0.08
C HIS A 123 -10.76 1.47 -1.29
N LEU A 124 -9.73 1.14 -2.08
CA LEU A 124 -9.37 1.91 -3.26
C LEU A 124 -10.24 1.47 -4.44
N LEU A 125 -11.06 2.39 -4.95
CA LEU A 125 -11.80 2.22 -6.19
C LEU A 125 -10.94 2.60 -7.39
N GLY A 126 -10.94 1.79 -8.42
CA GLY A 126 -10.24 2.07 -9.66
C GLY A 126 -10.34 0.94 -10.67
N GLU A 127 -10.00 1.22 -11.92
CA GLU A 127 -9.88 0.19 -12.95
C GLU A 127 -8.76 -0.78 -12.60
N ARG A 128 -9.04 -2.07 -12.61
CA ARG A 128 -8.10 -3.14 -12.34
C ARG A 128 -7.97 -4.05 -13.54
N GLU A 129 -6.76 -4.50 -13.83
CA GLU A 129 -6.51 -5.46 -14.93
C GLU A 129 -7.19 -6.82 -14.72
N LYS A 130 -7.49 -7.17 -13.47
CA LYS A 130 -8.24 -8.39 -13.14
C LYS A 130 -9.65 -8.05 -12.67
N SER A 131 -10.62 -8.81 -13.15
CA SER A 131 -12.00 -8.71 -12.70
C SER A 131 -12.08 -8.87 -11.17
N ILE A 132 -12.77 -7.96 -10.53
CA ILE A 132 -13.05 -7.99 -9.10
C ILE A 132 -14.09 -9.10 -8.87
N GLY A 133 -13.88 -9.95 -7.87
CA GLY A 133 -14.87 -10.96 -7.48
C GLY A 133 -16.21 -10.31 -7.09
N TYR A 134 -17.30 -11.05 -7.26
CA TYR A 134 -18.66 -10.56 -6.94
C TYR A 134 -18.80 -10.08 -5.48
N ASP A 135 -18.08 -10.71 -4.55
CA ASP A 135 -18.01 -10.35 -3.14
C ASP A 135 -17.47 -8.92 -2.92
N VAL A 136 -16.44 -8.54 -3.67
CA VAL A 136 -15.86 -7.19 -3.61
C VAL A 136 -16.81 -6.14 -4.21
N GLN A 137 -17.50 -6.46 -5.31
CA GLN A 137 -18.50 -5.56 -5.92
C GLN A 137 -19.68 -5.32 -4.96
N ILE A 138 -20.16 -6.38 -4.29
CA ILE A 138 -21.23 -6.26 -3.29
C ILE A 138 -20.75 -5.38 -2.10
N PHE A 139 -19.52 -5.59 -1.63
CA PHE A 139 -18.95 -4.79 -0.55
C PHE A 139 -18.78 -3.32 -0.95
N GLU A 140 -18.26 -3.04 -2.15
CA GLU A 140 -18.15 -1.67 -2.68
C GLU A 140 -19.50 -0.99 -2.75
N THR A 141 -20.51 -1.69 -3.26
CA THR A 141 -21.89 -1.16 -3.34
C THR A 141 -22.47 -0.90 -1.96
N ALA A 142 -22.31 -1.85 -1.03
CA ALA A 142 -22.78 -1.71 0.35
C ALA A 142 -22.10 -0.53 1.05
N THR A 143 -20.76 -0.43 0.97
CA THR A 143 -20.01 0.67 1.62
C THR A 143 -20.33 2.04 1.01
N ASN A 144 -20.64 2.11 -0.29
CA ASN A 144 -21.07 3.36 -0.93
C ASN A 144 -22.48 3.79 -0.48
N ILE A 145 -23.38 2.83 -0.27
CA ILE A 145 -24.76 3.12 0.19
C ILE A 145 -24.75 3.45 1.68
N PHE A 146 -24.15 2.60 2.51
CA PHE A 146 -24.13 2.77 3.96
C PHE A 146 -23.10 3.78 4.45
N GLY A 147 -22.04 4.04 3.70
CA GLY A 147 -20.99 5.01 4.06
C GLY A 147 -21.50 6.45 4.25
N LYS A 148 -22.64 6.79 3.65
CA LYS A 148 -23.30 8.09 3.85
C LYS A 148 -23.94 8.22 5.25
N PHE A 149 -24.28 7.11 5.90
CA PHE A 149 -24.94 7.04 7.20
C PHE A 149 -23.99 6.67 8.35
N LEU A 150 -22.69 6.50 8.07
CA LEU A 150 -21.70 6.17 9.09
C LEU A 150 -21.51 7.33 10.07
N PRO A 151 -21.45 7.05 11.39
CA PRO A 151 -21.13 8.07 12.39
C PRO A 151 -19.72 8.68 12.12
N PRO A 152 -19.47 9.91 12.62
CA PRO A 152 -18.23 10.65 12.34
C PRO A 152 -16.93 9.87 12.57
N GLN A 153 -16.93 8.97 13.56
CA GLN A 153 -15.78 8.13 13.94
C GLN A 153 -15.43 7.06 12.88
N LEU A 154 -16.40 6.72 12.01
CA LEU A 154 -16.24 5.71 10.97
C LEU A 154 -16.20 6.28 9.56
N LYS A 155 -16.12 7.62 9.43
CA LYS A 155 -16.04 8.28 8.10
C LYS A 155 -14.79 7.94 7.32
N ASP A 156 -13.73 7.54 8.01
CA ASP A 156 -12.45 7.13 7.40
C ASP A 156 -12.54 5.79 6.64
N ILE A 157 -13.65 5.05 6.80
CA ILE A 157 -13.91 3.78 6.11
C ILE A 157 -14.51 4.00 4.71
N LYS A 158 -14.82 5.23 4.30
CA LYS A 158 -15.36 5.49 2.96
C LYS A 158 -14.36 5.09 1.88
N ASN A 159 -14.90 4.49 0.81
CA ASN A 159 -14.12 4.19 -0.38
C ASN A 159 -13.51 5.45 -0.97
N VAL A 160 -12.26 5.37 -1.41
CA VAL A 160 -11.52 6.47 -2.01
C VAL A 160 -11.14 6.10 -3.44
N GLU A 161 -11.45 6.98 -4.39
CA GLU A 161 -10.96 6.80 -5.74
C GLU A 161 -9.43 6.95 -5.78
N ALA A 162 -8.76 6.02 -6.44
CA ALA A 162 -7.31 6.05 -6.60
C ALA A 162 -6.81 7.35 -7.24
N LYS A 163 -7.58 7.94 -8.16
CA LYS A 163 -7.29 9.24 -8.77
C LYS A 163 -7.32 10.40 -7.77
N THR A 164 -8.18 10.33 -6.77
CA THR A 164 -8.28 11.35 -5.72
C THR A 164 -7.09 11.26 -4.76
N LEU A 165 -6.69 10.03 -4.42
CA LEU A 165 -5.51 9.80 -3.58
C LEU A 165 -4.22 10.31 -4.23
N ALA A 166 -4.10 10.16 -5.54
CA ALA A 166 -2.91 10.58 -6.29
C ALA A 166 -2.77 12.11 -6.48
N LYS A 167 -3.79 12.90 -6.17
CA LYS A 167 -3.78 14.37 -6.27
C LYS A 167 -3.36 15.07 -4.99
N ASN A 168 -3.35 14.36 -3.87
CA ASN A 168 -2.93 14.86 -2.54
C ASN A 168 -1.48 14.47 -2.26
#